data_94a4035934ac032aa226a83a379b2ba5
#
_entry.id   94a4035934ac032aa226a83a379b2ba5
#
_cell.length_a   1.000
_cell.length_b   1.000
_cell.length_c   1.000
_cell.angle_alpha   90.00
_cell.angle_beta   90.00
_cell.angle_gamma   90.00
#
_symmetry.space_group_name_H-M   'P 1'
#
loop_
_entity.id
_entity.type
_entity.pdbx_description
1 polymer ?
#
loop_
_entity_poly.entity_id
_entity_poly.type
_entity_poly.pdbx_seq_one_letter_code
_entity_poly.pdbx_strand_id
1 'polypeptide(L)'
;MPDSYFISEKQHLPSDKYSSDGSHSFIFNKFLNSILPPNTHPLSEAATHHFSSEGKQLRAKIALSAGEKFGADTTACLHWASAVELLHNASLIHDDICDGDTIRRNNASVWAKYGRDIALALGDWMIAEAFEQAAKAAYVSNSFNLVTKLSNHVKSTIAGQALEFDNALYPDIDKYLEISAGKTAPLFVAAIEGIAEIAGRSELIEEINHYFVTMGVCYQFANDIQNILGTDGAASPSSDLKRRAPNAVIVYFRNFLKTPERNLFDSWLAGKSQNKANFWQRKITESGAIHEVAKEMHKLLKRAEGVSGTLPNDCIGVIAPIQKQLRNVCEQVDASCP
;
A
#
# COMPACT_ATOMS: atom_id res chain seq x y z
N MET A 1 -11.78 39.78 -11.83
CA MET A 1 -11.25 38.86 -12.85
C MET A 1 -9.76 38.94 -12.84
N PRO A 2 -9.04 37.90 -12.44
CA PRO A 2 -7.68 37.72 -12.94
C PRO A 2 -7.58 36.37 -13.66
N ASP A 3 -7.43 36.48 -14.98
CA ASP A 3 -6.99 35.43 -15.89
C ASP A 3 -5.48 35.27 -15.80
N SER A 4 -4.99 34.45 -14.88
CA SER A 4 -3.56 34.13 -14.82
C SER A 4 -3.20 32.83 -14.09
N TYR A 5 -4.08 31.83 -14.13
CA TYR A 5 -3.82 30.53 -13.48
C TYR A 5 -3.44 29.39 -14.42
N PHE A 6 -3.34 29.63 -15.72
CA PHE A 6 -2.87 28.62 -16.67
C PHE A 6 -1.69 29.16 -17.44
N ILE A 7 -0.62 28.36 -17.45
CA ILE A 7 0.62 28.49 -18.23
C ILE A 7 1.72 29.27 -17.50
N SER A 8 2.53 28.59 -16.72
CA SER A 8 3.95 28.93 -16.62
C SER A 8 4.83 27.67 -16.76
N GLU A 9 5.63 27.72 -17.84
CA GLU A 9 6.86 27.00 -18.09
C GLU A 9 6.81 25.47 -18.21
N LYS A 10 6.93 25.00 -19.45
CA LYS A 10 7.52 23.69 -19.76
C LYS A 10 8.90 23.62 -19.12
N GLN A 11 9.00 23.07 -17.91
CA GLN A 11 10.27 22.60 -17.41
C GLN A 11 10.71 21.42 -18.29
N HIS A 12 11.62 21.70 -19.21
CA HIS A 12 12.32 20.67 -19.96
C HIS A 12 13.17 19.86 -18.96
N LEU A 13 12.69 18.67 -18.61
CA LEU A 13 13.52 17.67 -17.94
C LEU A 13 14.55 17.17 -18.95
N PRO A 14 15.81 16.93 -18.53
CA PRO A 14 16.86 16.45 -19.43
C PRO A 14 16.48 15.09 -20.03
N SER A 15 16.65 14.96 -21.34
CA SER A 15 16.38 13.76 -22.13
C SER A 15 17.50 12.71 -22.06
N ASP A 16 18.15 12.55 -20.91
CA ASP A 16 19.21 11.57 -20.78
C ASP A 16 18.65 10.17 -20.57
N LYS A 17 19.10 9.25 -21.43
CA LYS A 17 18.74 7.84 -21.44
C LYS A 17 18.97 7.19 -20.06
N TYR A 18 17.90 6.80 -19.42
CA TYR A 18 17.89 6.19 -18.09
C TYR A 18 18.41 4.76 -18.14
N SER A 19 19.49 4.50 -17.45
CA SER A 19 19.98 3.15 -17.14
C SER A 19 20.35 3.08 -15.66
N SER A 20 19.57 2.38 -14.89
CA SER A 20 19.74 1.80 -13.58
C SER A 20 18.73 2.28 -12.50
N ASP A 21 18.30 1.37 -11.63
CA ASP A 21 17.33 1.54 -10.52
C ASP A 21 17.60 2.78 -9.63
N GLY A 22 18.86 3.20 -9.51
CA GLY A 22 19.24 4.36 -8.71
C GLY A 22 18.87 5.73 -9.31
N SER A 23 18.80 5.84 -10.65
CA SER A 23 18.49 7.10 -11.33
C SER A 23 16.99 7.43 -11.26
N HIS A 24 16.11 6.45 -11.41
CA HIS A 24 14.67 6.64 -11.31
C HIS A 24 14.24 7.10 -9.91
N SER A 25 14.80 6.49 -8.87
CA SER A 25 14.51 6.86 -7.49
C SER A 25 14.96 8.29 -7.18
N PHE A 26 16.12 8.71 -7.64
CA PHE A 26 16.62 10.07 -7.43
C PHE A 26 15.74 11.13 -8.11
N ILE A 27 15.38 10.93 -9.39
CA ILE A 27 14.53 11.85 -10.14
C ILE A 27 13.15 11.93 -9.55
N PHE A 28 12.56 10.77 -9.20
CA PHE A 28 11.27 10.71 -8.55
C PHE A 28 11.26 11.45 -7.21
N ASN A 29 12.25 11.22 -6.35
CA ASN A 29 12.33 11.89 -5.05
C ASN A 29 12.49 13.40 -5.20
N LYS A 30 13.30 13.85 -6.16
CA LYS A 30 13.44 15.29 -6.47
C LYS A 30 12.10 15.87 -6.93
N PHE A 31 11.39 15.18 -7.81
CA PHE A 31 10.09 15.61 -8.31
C PHE A 31 9.05 15.61 -7.18
N LEU A 32 8.93 14.52 -6.41
CA LEU A 32 8.01 14.42 -5.28
C LEU A 32 8.24 15.56 -4.27
N ASN A 33 9.49 15.83 -3.91
CA ASN A 33 9.83 16.93 -3.00
C ASN A 33 9.43 18.31 -3.56
N SER A 34 9.44 18.50 -4.88
CA SER A 34 9.06 19.78 -5.50
C SER A 34 7.55 20.06 -5.48
N ILE A 35 6.73 19.04 -5.28
CA ILE A 35 5.27 19.14 -5.22
C ILE A 35 4.73 19.03 -3.79
N LEU A 36 5.58 18.87 -2.77
CA LEU A 36 5.18 18.92 -1.36
C LEU A 36 4.92 20.36 -0.91
N PRO A 37 4.21 20.57 0.24
CA PRO A 37 3.96 21.90 0.77
C PRO A 37 5.26 22.72 0.89
N PRO A 38 5.33 23.93 0.29
CA PRO A 38 6.54 24.75 0.34
C PRO A 38 6.83 25.20 1.78
N ASN A 39 8.10 25.58 2.07
CA ASN A 39 8.56 25.92 3.42
C ASN A 39 7.74 26.99 4.15
N THR A 40 7.01 27.81 3.42
CA THR A 40 6.11 28.85 3.97
C THR A 40 4.73 28.30 4.32
N HIS A 41 4.40 27.06 3.93
CA HIS A 41 3.09 26.47 4.15
C HIS A 41 3.00 25.87 5.56
N PRO A 42 1.85 26.01 6.29
CA PRO A 42 1.70 25.49 7.65
C PRO A 42 1.91 23.97 7.78
N LEU A 43 1.73 23.20 6.71
CA LEU A 43 1.91 21.74 6.69
C LEU A 43 3.34 21.30 6.32
N SER A 44 4.24 22.22 5.99
CA SER A 44 5.58 21.91 5.46
C SER A 44 6.42 21.03 6.39
N GLU A 45 6.46 21.38 7.68
CA GLU A 45 7.24 20.60 8.67
C GLU A 45 6.68 19.18 8.85
N ALA A 46 5.36 19.04 8.87
CA ALA A 46 4.69 17.74 9.01
C ALA A 46 4.92 16.87 7.76
N ALA A 47 4.85 17.46 6.55
CA ALA A 47 5.15 16.78 5.30
C ALA A 47 6.63 16.32 5.24
N THR A 48 7.56 17.24 5.56
CA THR A 48 9.01 16.93 5.61
C THR A 48 9.29 15.80 6.61
N HIS A 49 8.64 15.83 7.78
CA HIS A 49 8.78 14.77 8.77
C HIS A 49 8.26 13.42 8.25
N HIS A 50 7.09 13.39 7.62
CA HIS A 50 6.52 12.15 7.08
C HIS A 50 7.43 11.51 6.02
N PHE A 51 7.96 12.32 5.11
CA PHE A 51 8.84 11.86 4.02
C PHE A 51 10.31 11.72 4.40
N SER A 52 10.73 12.13 5.62
CA SER A 52 12.11 11.96 6.10
C SER A 52 12.49 10.49 6.32
N SER A 53 11.52 9.63 6.61
CA SER A 53 11.71 8.18 6.65
C SER A 53 11.42 7.58 5.28
N GLU A 54 12.47 7.04 4.64
CA GLU A 54 12.31 6.40 3.33
C GLU A 54 11.34 5.22 3.41
N GLY A 55 10.18 5.36 2.77
CA GLY A 55 9.31 4.25 2.45
C GLY A 55 9.88 3.45 1.26
N LYS A 56 9.35 2.23 1.06
CA LYS A 56 9.75 1.39 -0.09
C LYS A 56 9.39 2.01 -1.44
N GLN A 57 8.47 3.00 -1.47
CA GLN A 57 7.93 3.68 -2.67
C GLN A 57 7.52 2.68 -3.76
N LEU A 58 6.92 1.58 -3.34
CA LEU A 58 6.69 0.43 -4.21
C LEU A 58 5.75 0.77 -5.37
N ARG A 59 4.71 1.56 -5.12
CA ARG A 59 3.73 1.95 -6.13
C ARG A 59 4.33 2.87 -7.18
N ALA A 60 5.13 3.85 -6.75
CA ALA A 60 5.85 4.70 -7.66
C ALA A 60 6.88 3.92 -8.50
N LYS A 61 7.62 3.00 -7.89
CA LYS A 61 8.57 2.13 -8.61
C LYS A 61 7.88 1.26 -9.65
N ILE A 62 6.72 0.68 -9.32
CA ILE A 62 5.90 -0.08 -10.28
C ILE A 62 5.51 0.81 -11.46
N ALA A 63 4.94 2.00 -11.18
CA ALA A 63 4.49 2.92 -12.21
C ALA A 63 5.65 3.35 -13.14
N LEU A 64 6.78 3.77 -12.58
CA LEU A 64 7.92 4.23 -13.36
C LEU A 64 8.57 3.11 -14.17
N SER A 65 8.72 1.92 -13.58
CA SER A 65 9.25 0.75 -14.30
C SER A 65 8.32 0.30 -15.44
N ALA A 66 7.00 0.35 -15.20
CA ALA A 66 6.02 0.09 -16.25
C ALA A 66 6.09 1.14 -17.36
N GLY A 67 6.24 2.42 -17.00
CA GLY A 67 6.39 3.53 -17.96
C GLY A 67 7.57 3.34 -18.90
N GLU A 68 8.72 2.97 -18.35
CA GLU A 68 9.91 2.65 -19.17
C GLU A 68 9.65 1.46 -20.11
N LYS A 69 9.07 0.37 -19.59
CA LYS A 69 8.82 -0.86 -20.37
C LYS A 69 7.77 -0.67 -21.46
N PHE A 70 6.73 0.11 -21.20
CA PHE A 70 5.65 0.36 -22.15
C PHE A 70 5.96 1.52 -23.11
N GLY A 71 7.10 2.21 -22.94
CA GLY A 71 7.46 3.37 -23.77
C GLY A 71 6.54 4.57 -23.55
N ALA A 72 5.99 4.72 -22.34
CA ALA A 72 5.10 5.82 -21.99
C ALA A 72 5.85 7.15 -21.82
N ASP A 73 5.14 8.28 -21.97
CA ASP A 73 5.73 9.60 -21.73
C ASP A 73 6.27 9.74 -20.29
N THR A 74 7.54 10.08 -20.15
CA THR A 74 8.23 10.13 -18.86
C THR A 74 7.63 11.16 -17.92
N THR A 75 7.20 12.32 -18.44
CA THR A 75 6.60 13.39 -17.64
C THR A 75 5.24 12.96 -17.12
N ALA A 76 4.41 12.37 -17.97
CA ALA A 76 3.12 11.81 -17.56
C ALA A 76 3.30 10.69 -16.51
N CYS A 77 4.31 9.83 -16.69
CA CYS A 77 4.65 8.78 -15.72
C CYS A 77 5.06 9.32 -14.36
N LEU A 78 5.87 10.40 -14.31
CA LEU A 78 6.26 11.04 -13.05
C LEU A 78 5.06 11.63 -12.30
N HIS A 79 4.19 12.34 -13.03
CA HIS A 79 2.95 12.86 -12.45
C HIS A 79 2.05 11.74 -11.92
N TRP A 80 1.84 10.68 -12.70
CA TRP A 80 1.00 9.55 -12.29
C TRP A 80 1.58 8.77 -11.11
N ALA A 81 2.87 8.47 -11.13
CA ALA A 81 3.56 7.80 -10.04
C ALA A 81 3.46 8.61 -8.73
N SER A 82 3.59 9.94 -8.83
CA SER A 82 3.44 10.84 -7.69
C SER A 82 2.01 10.86 -7.15
N ALA A 83 1.00 10.88 -8.05
CA ALA A 83 -0.41 10.81 -7.65
C ALA A 83 -0.71 9.57 -6.81
N VAL A 84 -0.29 8.40 -7.28
CA VAL A 84 -0.55 7.14 -6.56
C VAL A 84 0.25 7.03 -5.26
N GLU A 85 1.51 7.50 -5.25
CA GLU A 85 2.34 7.48 -4.04
C GLU A 85 1.84 8.47 -2.99
N LEU A 86 1.37 9.67 -3.37
CA LEU A 86 0.73 10.63 -2.46
C LEU A 86 -0.53 10.06 -1.82
N LEU A 87 -1.41 9.41 -2.60
CA LEU A 87 -2.60 8.74 -2.06
C LEU A 87 -2.25 7.64 -1.06
N HIS A 88 -1.22 6.86 -1.36
CA HIS A 88 -0.75 5.85 -0.42
C HIS A 88 -0.21 6.48 0.87
N ASN A 89 0.57 7.55 0.79
CA ASN A 89 1.09 8.23 1.99
C ASN A 89 -0.02 8.94 2.76
N ALA A 90 -1.03 9.52 2.09
CA ALA A 90 -2.23 10.05 2.73
C ALA A 90 -2.98 8.95 3.52
N SER A 91 -3.17 7.76 2.91
CA SER A 91 -3.82 6.65 3.61
C SER A 91 -3.04 6.22 4.85
N LEU A 92 -1.70 6.19 4.80
CA LEU A 92 -0.87 5.85 5.98
C LEU A 92 -1.04 6.87 7.12
N ILE A 93 -1.14 8.17 6.81
CA ILE A 93 -1.35 9.21 7.82
C ILE A 93 -2.73 9.07 8.46
N HIS A 94 -3.76 8.81 7.67
CA HIS A 94 -5.12 8.60 8.16
C HIS A 94 -5.25 7.29 8.95
N ASP A 95 -4.61 6.21 8.49
CA ASP A 95 -4.55 4.92 9.20
C ASP A 95 -3.90 5.08 10.57
N ASP A 96 -2.77 5.80 10.69
CA ASP A 96 -2.11 6.06 11.96
C ASP A 96 -3.05 6.74 12.99
N ILE A 97 -3.93 7.63 12.51
CA ILE A 97 -4.94 8.29 13.36
C ILE A 97 -6.03 7.29 13.79
N CYS A 98 -6.54 6.51 12.84
CA CYS A 98 -7.62 5.55 13.08
C CYS A 98 -7.18 4.42 14.01
N ASP A 99 -5.96 3.97 13.80
CA ASP A 99 -5.35 2.86 14.53
C ASP A 99 -4.73 3.28 15.87
N GLY A 100 -4.51 4.59 16.07
CA GLY A 100 -3.81 5.12 17.23
C GLY A 100 -2.30 4.80 17.22
N ASP A 101 -1.73 4.55 16.05
CA ASP A 101 -0.32 4.20 15.90
C ASP A 101 0.57 5.43 16.09
N THR A 102 1.35 5.43 17.16
CA THR A 102 2.25 6.56 17.51
C THR A 102 3.61 6.50 16.83
N ILE A 103 3.96 5.36 16.24
CA ILE A 103 5.24 5.12 15.54
C ILE A 103 4.95 4.61 14.13
N ARG A 104 5.63 5.22 13.15
CA ARG A 104 5.65 4.82 11.74
C ARG A 104 7.09 4.79 11.23
N ARG A 105 7.54 3.64 10.72
CA ARG A 105 8.92 3.48 10.17
C ARG A 105 10.01 3.95 11.16
N ASN A 106 9.90 3.55 12.42
CA ASN A 106 10.79 3.89 13.54
C ASN A 106 10.79 5.39 13.93
N ASN A 107 9.92 6.21 13.38
CA ASN A 107 9.73 7.62 13.75
C ASN A 107 8.34 7.82 14.37
N ALA A 108 8.17 8.91 15.12
CA ALA A 108 6.84 9.31 15.56
C ALA A 108 5.91 9.51 14.35
N SER A 109 4.68 8.99 14.41
CA SER A 109 3.68 9.27 13.38
C SER A 109 3.33 10.77 13.35
N VAL A 110 2.77 11.25 12.23
CA VAL A 110 2.47 12.69 12.07
C VAL A 110 1.53 13.17 13.17
N TRP A 111 0.46 12.41 13.46
CA TRP A 111 -0.49 12.80 14.50
C TRP A 111 0.10 12.77 15.90
N ALA A 112 1.01 11.86 16.19
CA ALA A 112 1.68 11.79 17.49
C ALA A 112 2.64 12.96 17.72
N LYS A 113 3.24 13.51 16.65
CA LYS A 113 4.21 14.61 16.75
C LYS A 113 3.58 15.99 16.58
N TYR A 114 2.64 16.15 15.66
CA TYR A 114 2.07 17.44 15.27
C TYR A 114 0.60 17.61 15.64
N GLY A 115 -0.01 16.58 16.22
CA GLY A 115 -1.43 16.57 16.57
C GLY A 115 -2.33 16.05 15.44
N ARG A 116 -3.54 15.62 15.86
CA ARG A 116 -4.52 14.97 14.99
C ARG A 116 -4.98 15.87 13.84
N ASP A 117 -5.22 17.14 14.14
CA ASP A 117 -5.78 18.10 13.18
C ASP A 117 -4.79 18.38 12.04
N ILE A 118 -3.49 18.52 12.36
CA ILE A 118 -2.44 18.69 11.36
C ILE A 118 -2.28 17.43 10.51
N ALA A 119 -2.38 16.24 11.12
CA ALA A 119 -2.28 14.99 10.39
C ALA A 119 -3.46 14.81 9.41
N LEU A 120 -4.70 15.09 9.84
CA LEU A 120 -5.87 15.09 8.95
C LEU A 120 -5.69 16.08 7.81
N ALA A 121 -5.33 17.33 8.11
CA ALA A 121 -5.13 18.36 7.10
C ALA A 121 -4.03 18.00 6.09
N LEU A 122 -2.94 17.36 6.54
CA LEU A 122 -1.87 16.91 5.65
C LEU A 122 -2.33 15.76 4.75
N GLY A 123 -3.07 14.78 5.28
CA GLY A 123 -3.64 13.70 4.47
C GLY A 123 -4.59 14.22 3.40
N ASP A 124 -5.49 15.14 3.76
CA ASP A 124 -6.42 15.76 2.81
C ASP A 124 -5.70 16.60 1.75
N TRP A 125 -4.65 17.34 2.15
CA TRP A 125 -3.80 18.08 1.22
C TRP A 125 -3.12 17.14 0.21
N MET A 126 -2.58 16.00 0.68
CA MET A 126 -1.96 15.01 -0.20
C MET A 126 -2.95 14.38 -1.18
N ILE A 127 -4.20 14.15 -0.74
CA ILE A 127 -5.27 13.67 -1.63
C ILE A 127 -5.56 14.70 -2.73
N ALA A 128 -5.69 15.98 -2.37
CA ALA A 128 -5.93 17.05 -3.34
C ALA A 128 -4.78 17.16 -4.34
N GLU A 129 -3.52 17.16 -3.86
CA GLU A 129 -2.33 17.19 -4.69
C GLU A 129 -2.25 15.97 -5.62
N ALA A 130 -2.61 14.78 -5.14
CA ALA A 130 -2.63 13.57 -5.95
C ALA A 130 -3.58 13.69 -7.15
N PHE A 131 -4.77 14.28 -6.96
CA PHE A 131 -5.70 14.53 -8.07
C PHE A 131 -5.19 15.61 -9.02
N GLU A 132 -4.47 16.62 -8.53
CA GLU A 132 -3.80 17.61 -9.39
C GLU A 132 -2.72 16.94 -10.25
N GLN A 133 -1.90 16.07 -9.65
CA GLN A 133 -0.89 15.33 -10.39
C GLN A 133 -1.51 14.37 -11.41
N ALA A 134 -2.61 13.70 -11.10
CA ALA A 134 -3.35 12.85 -12.04
C ALA A 134 -3.92 13.68 -13.21
N ALA A 135 -4.40 14.89 -12.95
CA ALA A 135 -4.87 15.80 -14.00
C ALA A 135 -3.73 16.27 -14.93
N LYS A 136 -2.55 16.55 -14.36
CA LYS A 136 -1.32 16.88 -15.14
C LYS A 136 -0.88 15.69 -15.98
N ALA A 137 -0.89 14.47 -15.44
CA ALA A 137 -0.60 13.25 -16.20
C ALA A 137 -1.58 13.09 -17.37
N ALA A 138 -2.88 13.28 -17.12
CA ALA A 138 -3.92 13.19 -18.13
C ALA A 138 -3.74 14.22 -19.25
N TYR A 139 -3.37 15.45 -18.89
CA TYR A 139 -3.11 16.52 -19.86
C TYR A 139 -1.88 16.24 -20.76
N VAL A 140 -0.75 15.81 -20.13
CA VAL A 140 0.48 15.52 -20.85
C VAL A 140 0.33 14.34 -21.80
N SER A 141 -0.36 13.29 -21.37
CA SER A 141 -0.56 12.05 -22.16
C SER A 141 -1.79 12.08 -23.07
N ASN A 142 -2.62 13.10 -22.98
CA ASN A 142 -3.94 13.17 -23.64
C ASN A 142 -4.89 12.00 -23.24
N SER A 143 -4.74 11.48 -22.00
CA SER A 143 -5.47 10.32 -21.46
C SER A 143 -6.48 10.79 -20.40
N PHE A 144 -7.61 11.35 -20.85
CA PHE A 144 -8.56 12.08 -19.98
C PHE A 144 -9.27 11.19 -18.94
N ASN A 145 -9.25 9.87 -19.10
CA ASN A 145 -9.87 8.93 -18.15
C ASN A 145 -9.06 8.72 -16.86
N LEU A 146 -7.80 9.16 -16.80
CA LEU A 146 -6.91 8.89 -15.66
C LEU A 146 -7.47 9.37 -14.33
N VAL A 147 -8.03 10.59 -14.28
CA VAL A 147 -8.61 11.14 -13.04
C VAL A 147 -9.81 10.32 -12.56
N THR A 148 -10.67 9.89 -13.48
CA THR A 148 -11.82 9.03 -13.16
C THR A 148 -11.36 7.65 -12.65
N LYS A 149 -10.36 7.05 -13.30
CA LYS A 149 -9.77 5.78 -12.88
C LYS A 149 -9.19 5.89 -11.46
N LEU A 150 -8.38 6.93 -11.21
CA LEU A 150 -7.83 7.19 -9.88
C LEU A 150 -8.93 7.34 -8.83
N SER A 151 -9.98 8.12 -9.12
CA SER A 151 -11.14 8.29 -8.24
C SER A 151 -11.81 6.96 -7.89
N ASN A 152 -11.95 6.05 -8.86
CA ASN A 152 -12.54 4.74 -8.62
C ASN A 152 -11.66 3.89 -7.70
N HIS A 153 -10.34 3.89 -7.89
CA HIS A 153 -9.41 3.19 -6.99
C HIS A 153 -9.43 3.76 -5.57
N VAL A 154 -9.50 5.09 -5.43
CA VAL A 154 -9.63 5.75 -4.12
C VAL A 154 -10.92 5.33 -3.42
N LYS A 155 -12.06 5.37 -4.13
CA LYS A 155 -13.35 4.91 -3.57
C LYS A 155 -13.30 3.45 -3.14
N SER A 156 -12.68 2.58 -3.94
CA SER A 156 -12.51 1.16 -3.59
C SER A 156 -11.65 0.98 -2.35
N THR A 157 -10.53 1.71 -2.24
CA THR A 157 -9.67 1.69 -1.05
C THR A 157 -10.41 2.15 0.20
N ILE A 158 -11.17 3.26 0.11
CA ILE A 158 -11.99 3.77 1.22
C ILE A 158 -13.07 2.75 1.62
N ALA A 159 -13.72 2.11 0.65
CA ALA A 159 -14.72 1.07 0.94
C ALA A 159 -14.08 -0.15 1.65
N GLY A 160 -12.90 -0.59 1.21
CA GLY A 160 -12.14 -1.66 1.86
C GLY A 160 -11.76 -1.30 3.31
N GLN A 161 -11.32 -0.06 3.55
CA GLN A 161 -11.03 0.44 4.89
C GLN A 161 -12.30 0.50 5.77
N ALA A 162 -13.42 0.97 5.22
CA ALA A 162 -14.68 1.01 5.95
C ALA A 162 -15.16 -0.39 6.36
N LEU A 163 -14.96 -1.40 5.51
CA LEU A 163 -15.27 -2.79 5.84
C LEU A 163 -14.44 -3.33 7.02
N GLU A 164 -13.22 -2.84 7.22
CA GLU A 164 -12.39 -3.20 8.36
C GLU A 164 -12.99 -2.72 9.68
N PHE A 165 -13.63 -1.55 9.68
CA PHE A 165 -14.24 -0.96 10.88
C PHE A 165 -15.68 -1.44 11.15
N ASP A 166 -16.38 -1.94 10.14
CA ASP A 166 -17.81 -2.35 10.25
C ASP A 166 -17.99 -3.77 10.81
N ASN A 167 -16.98 -4.35 11.43
CA ASN A 167 -17.05 -5.72 11.91
C ASN A 167 -17.62 -5.80 13.33
N ALA A 168 -18.91 -6.13 13.46
CA ALA A 168 -19.53 -6.54 14.73
C ALA A 168 -18.92 -7.84 15.30
N LEU A 169 -18.33 -8.66 14.43
CA LEU A 169 -17.63 -9.91 14.76
C LEU A 169 -16.27 -9.93 14.06
N TYR A 170 -15.29 -10.55 14.71
CA TYR A 170 -13.97 -10.75 14.08
C TYR A 170 -14.12 -11.56 12.78
N PRO A 171 -13.53 -11.13 11.64
CA PRO A 171 -13.78 -11.73 10.34
C PRO A 171 -13.37 -13.21 10.28
N ASP A 172 -14.05 -13.98 9.44
CA ASP A 172 -13.55 -15.26 8.95
C ASP A 172 -12.56 -15.05 7.78
N ILE A 173 -12.08 -16.14 7.21
CA ILE A 173 -11.07 -16.08 6.12
C ILE A 173 -11.62 -15.37 4.90
N ASP A 174 -12.84 -15.67 4.46
CA ASP A 174 -13.41 -15.10 3.24
C ASP A 174 -13.62 -13.58 3.40
N LYS A 175 -14.16 -13.17 4.55
CA LYS A 175 -14.33 -11.74 4.87
C LYS A 175 -13.00 -11.02 5.03
N TYR A 176 -12.00 -11.66 5.64
CA TYR A 176 -10.64 -11.10 5.72
C TYR A 176 -10.03 -10.90 4.33
N LEU A 177 -10.17 -11.86 3.41
CA LEU A 177 -9.67 -11.73 2.03
C LEU A 177 -10.36 -10.60 1.28
N GLU A 178 -11.68 -10.42 1.46
CA GLU A 178 -12.43 -9.29 0.90
C GLU A 178 -11.89 -7.94 1.41
N ILE A 179 -11.70 -7.80 2.72
CA ILE A 179 -11.14 -6.59 3.36
C ILE A 179 -9.72 -6.32 2.81
N SER A 180 -8.85 -7.32 2.80
CA SER A 180 -7.46 -7.20 2.36
C SER A 180 -7.35 -6.81 0.89
N ALA A 181 -8.16 -7.44 0.02
CA ALA A 181 -8.21 -7.10 -1.39
C ALA A 181 -8.73 -5.67 -1.60
N GLY A 182 -9.81 -5.29 -0.90
CA GLY A 182 -10.40 -3.94 -1.00
C GLY A 182 -9.49 -2.83 -0.49
N LYS A 183 -8.76 -3.05 0.62
CA LYS A 183 -7.88 -2.04 1.22
C LYS A 183 -6.57 -1.86 0.45
N THR A 184 -5.96 -2.95 -0.01
CA THR A 184 -4.56 -2.95 -0.47
C THR A 184 -4.41 -2.98 -1.99
N ALA A 185 -5.22 -3.77 -2.70
CA ALA A 185 -5.07 -3.98 -4.13
C ALA A 185 -5.34 -2.73 -5.00
N PRO A 186 -6.34 -1.86 -4.71
CA PRO A 186 -6.70 -0.80 -5.64
C PRO A 186 -5.54 0.15 -5.99
N LEU A 187 -4.71 0.55 -5.01
CA LEU A 187 -3.58 1.43 -5.28
C LEU A 187 -2.39 0.71 -5.95
N PHE A 188 -2.27 -0.61 -5.83
CA PHE A 188 -1.32 -1.38 -6.65
C PHE A 188 -1.79 -1.47 -8.09
N VAL A 189 -3.07 -1.73 -8.31
CA VAL A 189 -3.68 -1.74 -9.64
C VAL A 189 -3.56 -0.36 -10.29
N ALA A 190 -3.92 0.71 -9.57
CA ALA A 190 -3.82 2.10 -10.05
C ALA A 190 -2.42 2.41 -10.58
N ALA A 191 -1.37 1.96 -9.88
CA ALA A 191 0.01 2.26 -10.25
C ALA A 191 0.34 1.83 -11.68
N ILE A 192 -0.15 0.68 -12.13
CA ILE A 192 0.17 0.14 -13.45
C ILE A 192 -0.95 0.39 -14.48
N GLU A 193 -2.22 0.39 -14.06
CA GLU A 193 -3.35 0.68 -14.94
C GLU A 193 -3.24 2.05 -15.59
N GLY A 194 -2.90 3.08 -14.80
CA GLY A 194 -2.73 4.42 -15.36
C GLY A 194 -1.57 4.52 -16.32
N ILE A 195 -0.49 3.79 -16.10
CA ILE A 195 0.63 3.74 -17.04
C ILE A 195 0.24 3.01 -18.33
N ALA A 196 -0.52 1.90 -18.25
CA ALA A 196 -1.05 1.23 -19.42
C ALA A 196 -1.96 2.15 -20.24
N GLU A 197 -2.78 2.97 -19.58
CA GLU A 197 -3.60 4.00 -20.24
C GLU A 197 -2.74 5.08 -20.91
N ILE A 198 -1.71 5.62 -20.21
CA ILE A 198 -0.76 6.61 -20.75
C ILE A 198 -0.02 6.07 -21.98
N ALA A 199 0.34 4.79 -21.95
CA ALA A 199 1.04 4.11 -23.06
C ALA A 199 0.12 3.67 -24.20
N GLY A 200 -1.20 3.84 -24.09
CA GLY A 200 -2.17 3.34 -25.07
C GLY A 200 -2.29 1.81 -25.08
N ARG A 201 -1.98 1.15 -23.95
CA ARG A 201 -1.96 -0.30 -23.76
C ARG A 201 -3.17 -0.79 -22.93
N SER A 202 -4.36 -0.24 -23.21
CA SER A 202 -5.58 -0.56 -22.45
C SER A 202 -6.01 -2.02 -22.54
N GLU A 203 -5.54 -2.76 -23.53
CA GLU A 203 -5.76 -4.20 -23.67
C GLU A 203 -5.15 -5.05 -22.54
N LEU A 204 -4.16 -4.51 -21.81
CA LEU A 204 -3.48 -5.21 -20.71
C LEU A 204 -4.21 -5.07 -19.35
N ILE A 205 -5.20 -4.20 -19.26
CA ILE A 205 -5.77 -3.77 -17.97
C ILE A 205 -6.44 -4.93 -17.23
N GLU A 206 -7.16 -5.81 -17.92
CA GLU A 206 -7.88 -6.93 -17.28
C GLU A 206 -6.92 -7.93 -16.62
N GLU A 207 -5.88 -8.35 -17.34
CA GLU A 207 -4.88 -9.30 -16.85
C GLU A 207 -4.04 -8.68 -15.72
N ILE A 208 -3.67 -7.39 -15.87
CA ILE A 208 -2.98 -6.61 -14.85
C ILE A 208 -3.82 -6.55 -13.56
N ASN A 209 -5.10 -6.23 -13.67
CA ASN A 209 -6.00 -6.16 -12.52
C ASN A 209 -6.05 -7.48 -11.77
N HIS A 210 -6.29 -8.59 -12.49
CA HIS A 210 -6.36 -9.91 -11.89
C HIS A 210 -5.06 -10.27 -11.14
N TYR A 211 -3.92 -9.98 -11.74
CA TYR A 211 -2.61 -10.22 -11.14
C TYR A 211 -2.40 -9.37 -9.88
N PHE A 212 -2.60 -8.04 -9.96
CA PHE A 212 -2.30 -7.14 -8.86
C PHE A 212 -3.30 -7.23 -7.69
N VAL A 213 -4.54 -7.66 -7.90
CA VAL A 213 -5.46 -8.01 -6.80
C VAL A 213 -4.86 -9.16 -5.97
N THR A 214 -4.40 -10.22 -6.63
CA THR A 214 -3.75 -11.35 -5.94
C THR A 214 -2.47 -10.89 -5.21
N MET A 215 -1.65 -10.07 -5.85
CA MET A 215 -0.42 -9.54 -5.25
C MET A 215 -0.70 -8.62 -4.05
N GLY A 216 -1.80 -7.85 -4.08
CA GLY A 216 -2.24 -7.02 -2.96
C GLY A 216 -2.58 -7.85 -1.72
N VAL A 217 -3.29 -8.97 -1.90
CA VAL A 217 -3.57 -9.92 -0.82
C VAL A 217 -2.28 -10.55 -0.27
N CYS A 218 -1.38 -10.99 -1.15
CA CYS A 218 -0.08 -11.53 -0.73
C CYS A 218 0.73 -10.49 0.06
N TYR A 219 0.69 -9.23 -0.36
CA TYR A 219 1.38 -8.14 0.33
C TYR A 219 0.80 -7.90 1.73
N GLN A 220 -0.53 -7.99 1.87
CA GLN A 220 -1.18 -7.89 3.18
C GLN A 220 -0.80 -9.07 4.08
N PHE A 221 -0.81 -10.30 3.56
CA PHE A 221 -0.34 -11.47 4.32
C PHE A 221 1.10 -11.29 4.83
N ALA A 222 1.98 -10.76 3.99
CA ALA A 222 3.37 -10.48 4.38
C ALA A 222 3.45 -9.43 5.50
N ASN A 223 2.67 -8.35 5.44
CA ASN A 223 2.60 -7.34 6.49
C ASN A 223 2.08 -7.94 7.80
N ASP A 224 1.04 -8.77 7.74
CA ASP A 224 0.42 -9.40 8.90
C ASP A 224 1.38 -10.37 9.60
N ILE A 225 2.13 -11.16 8.83
CA ILE A 225 3.19 -12.01 9.36
C ILE A 225 4.25 -11.16 10.06
N GLN A 226 4.73 -10.09 9.40
CA GLN A 226 5.75 -9.20 9.94
C GLN A 226 5.26 -8.48 11.22
N ASN A 227 3.97 -8.13 11.30
CA ASN A 227 3.37 -7.55 12.48
C ASN A 227 3.41 -8.50 13.68
N ILE A 228 3.01 -9.76 13.49
CA ILE A 228 3.07 -10.76 14.57
C ILE A 228 4.53 -11.04 15.00
N LEU A 229 5.47 -11.07 14.06
CA LEU A 229 6.91 -11.26 14.32
C LEU A 229 7.59 -10.01 14.88
N GLY A 230 6.97 -8.82 14.78
CA GLY A 230 7.54 -7.54 15.23
C GLY A 230 8.66 -7.02 14.32
N THR A 231 8.61 -7.34 13.03
CA THR A 231 9.59 -6.92 12.01
C THR A 231 9.05 -5.88 11.04
N ASP A 232 7.85 -5.38 11.27
CA ASP A 232 7.13 -4.38 10.45
C ASP A 232 7.52 -2.92 10.74
N GLY A 233 8.32 -2.69 11.81
CA GLY A 233 8.71 -1.34 12.25
C GLY A 233 7.64 -0.62 13.08
N ALA A 234 6.61 -1.34 13.57
CA ALA A 234 5.63 -0.82 14.52
C ALA A 234 6.24 -0.62 15.92
N ALA A 235 5.55 0.15 16.77
CA ALA A 235 5.99 0.45 18.13
C ALA A 235 6.17 -0.80 19.02
N SER A 236 5.47 -1.88 18.71
CA SER A 236 5.56 -3.14 19.45
C SER A 236 5.10 -4.31 18.59
N PRO A 237 5.70 -5.52 18.79
CA PRO A 237 5.23 -6.74 18.14
C PRO A 237 3.74 -6.98 18.38
N SER A 238 3.08 -7.54 17.38
CA SER A 238 1.66 -7.91 17.43
C SER A 238 0.75 -6.72 17.77
N SER A 239 1.02 -5.54 17.20
CA SER A 239 0.18 -4.35 17.40
C SER A 239 -1.26 -4.61 16.97
N ASP A 240 -1.50 -5.33 15.86
CA ASP A 240 -2.82 -5.71 15.39
C ASP A 240 -3.58 -6.57 16.40
N LEU A 241 -2.90 -7.54 17.01
CA LEU A 241 -3.49 -8.37 18.07
C LEU A 241 -3.91 -7.52 19.28
N LYS A 242 -3.07 -6.55 19.69
CA LYS A 242 -3.37 -5.66 20.82
C LYS A 242 -4.56 -4.75 20.53
N ARG A 243 -4.68 -4.28 19.30
CA ARG A 243 -5.82 -3.47 18.81
C ARG A 243 -7.04 -4.34 18.48
N ARG A 244 -6.86 -5.65 18.35
CA ARG A 244 -7.88 -6.59 17.86
C ARG A 244 -8.30 -6.30 16.42
N ALA A 245 -7.38 -5.72 15.64
CA ALA A 245 -7.55 -5.47 14.22
C ALA A 245 -7.54 -6.80 13.42
N PRO A 246 -8.23 -6.87 12.29
CA PRO A 246 -8.13 -7.99 11.37
C PRO A 246 -6.68 -8.24 10.92
N ASN A 247 -6.22 -9.48 11.05
CA ASN A 247 -4.89 -9.92 10.67
C ASN A 247 -4.96 -11.39 10.27
N ALA A 248 -4.35 -11.78 9.15
CA ALA A 248 -4.40 -13.14 8.62
C ALA A 248 -4.00 -14.19 9.65
N VAL A 249 -2.89 -13.97 10.35
CA VAL A 249 -2.37 -14.95 11.32
C VAL A 249 -3.37 -15.14 12.46
N ILE A 250 -4.04 -14.09 12.90
CA ILE A 250 -5.08 -14.17 13.94
C ILE A 250 -6.32 -14.94 13.44
N VAL A 251 -6.73 -14.70 12.19
CA VAL A 251 -7.86 -15.41 11.55
C VAL A 251 -7.57 -16.90 11.44
N TYR A 252 -6.36 -17.27 10.96
CA TYR A 252 -5.96 -18.67 10.84
C TYR A 252 -5.80 -19.33 12.21
N PHE A 253 -5.19 -18.67 13.18
CA PHE A 253 -5.10 -19.17 14.55
C PHE A 253 -6.48 -19.47 15.15
N ARG A 254 -7.43 -18.55 14.98
CA ARG A 254 -8.82 -18.72 15.45
C ARG A 254 -9.46 -20.00 14.90
N ASN A 255 -9.13 -20.40 13.66
CA ASN A 255 -9.64 -21.62 13.04
C ASN A 255 -9.00 -22.91 13.60
N PHE A 256 -7.81 -22.83 14.18
CA PHE A 256 -7.16 -23.98 14.84
C PHE A 256 -7.75 -24.26 16.21
N LEU A 257 -8.43 -23.29 16.83
CA LEU A 257 -8.96 -23.44 18.17
C LEU A 257 -10.21 -24.34 18.21
N LYS A 258 -10.25 -25.26 19.19
CA LYS A 258 -11.44 -26.02 19.51
C LYS A 258 -12.52 -25.12 20.14
N THR A 259 -13.77 -25.50 20.03
CA THR A 259 -14.94 -24.67 20.42
C THR A 259 -14.83 -23.98 21.78
N PRO A 260 -14.44 -24.62 22.90
CA PRO A 260 -14.35 -23.92 24.18
C PRO A 260 -13.29 -22.79 24.17
N GLU A 261 -12.12 -23.06 23.59
CA GLU A 261 -11.02 -22.10 23.53
C GLU A 261 -11.30 -20.99 22.50
N ARG A 262 -11.93 -21.34 21.38
CA ARG A 262 -12.39 -20.38 20.36
C ARG A 262 -13.37 -19.37 20.96
N ASN A 263 -14.34 -19.83 21.76
CA ASN A 263 -15.30 -18.93 22.42
C ASN A 263 -14.62 -17.97 23.40
N LEU A 264 -13.58 -18.42 24.11
CA LEU A 264 -12.77 -17.55 24.98
C LEU A 264 -11.99 -16.51 24.18
N PHE A 265 -11.41 -16.91 23.05
CA PHE A 265 -10.68 -16.03 22.16
C PHE A 265 -11.60 -15.00 21.51
N ASP A 266 -12.75 -15.42 20.98
CA ASP A 266 -13.77 -14.56 20.39
C ASP A 266 -14.31 -13.54 21.40
N SER A 267 -14.54 -13.97 22.64
CA SER A 267 -14.93 -13.07 23.71
C SER A 267 -13.86 -12.04 24.03
N TRP A 268 -12.58 -12.42 23.94
CA TRP A 268 -11.48 -11.49 24.13
C TRP A 268 -11.35 -10.53 22.94
N LEU A 269 -11.43 -11.01 21.71
CA LEU A 269 -11.44 -10.18 20.50
C LEU A 269 -12.58 -9.15 20.51
N ALA A 270 -13.76 -9.55 21.00
CA ALA A 270 -14.91 -8.65 21.16
C ALA A 270 -14.78 -7.65 22.34
N GLY A 271 -13.63 -7.58 23.01
CA GLY A 271 -13.43 -6.65 24.12
C GLY A 271 -14.06 -7.02 25.45
N LYS A 272 -14.68 -8.18 25.57
CA LYS A 272 -15.41 -8.63 26.78
C LYS A 272 -14.50 -9.10 27.90
N SER A 273 -13.21 -9.30 27.65
CA SER A 273 -12.24 -9.65 28.68
C SER A 273 -10.95 -8.85 28.52
N GLN A 274 -10.35 -8.41 29.64
CA GLN A 274 -9.15 -7.57 29.66
C GLN A 274 -7.86 -8.41 29.87
N ASN A 275 -6.70 -7.84 29.49
CA ASN A 275 -5.34 -8.26 29.83
C ASN A 275 -4.88 -9.66 29.41
N LYS A 276 -5.27 -10.15 28.21
CA LYS A 276 -4.78 -11.44 27.68
C LYS A 276 -3.95 -11.33 26.39
N ALA A 277 -3.56 -10.12 25.93
CA ALA A 277 -2.85 -9.97 24.67
C ALA A 277 -1.55 -10.80 24.63
N ASN A 278 -0.69 -10.71 25.65
CA ASN A 278 0.55 -11.48 25.72
C ASN A 278 0.33 -13.00 25.81
N PHE A 279 -0.77 -13.43 26.45
CA PHE A 279 -1.15 -14.84 26.49
C PHE A 279 -1.52 -15.34 25.09
N TRP A 280 -2.36 -14.60 24.38
CA TRP A 280 -2.79 -14.98 23.03
C TRP A 280 -1.62 -14.85 22.02
N GLN A 281 -0.77 -13.82 22.16
CA GLN A 281 0.41 -13.67 21.32
C GLN A 281 1.29 -14.92 21.37
N ARG A 282 1.61 -15.40 22.58
CA ARG A 282 2.41 -16.63 22.75
C ARG A 282 1.72 -17.84 22.10
N LYS A 283 0.42 -18.04 22.33
CA LYS A 283 -0.34 -19.11 21.71
C LYS A 283 -0.36 -19.04 20.18
N ILE A 284 -0.50 -17.86 19.61
CA ILE A 284 -0.43 -17.63 18.17
C ILE A 284 0.95 -18.02 17.64
N THR A 285 2.01 -17.56 18.27
CA THR A 285 3.40 -17.85 17.84
C THR A 285 3.70 -19.35 17.90
N GLU A 286 3.16 -20.07 18.89
CA GLU A 286 3.37 -21.52 19.09
C GLU A 286 2.42 -22.40 18.24
N SER A 287 1.42 -21.83 17.56
CA SER A 287 0.32 -22.60 16.97
C SER A 287 0.57 -23.10 15.53
N GLY A 288 1.60 -22.64 14.86
CA GLY A 288 1.80 -22.88 13.42
C GLY A 288 0.94 -21.99 12.49
N ALA A 289 0.15 -21.04 13.03
CA ALA A 289 -0.68 -20.17 12.22
C ALA A 289 0.11 -19.29 11.25
N ILE A 290 1.30 -18.81 11.67
CA ILE A 290 2.23 -18.05 10.83
C ILE A 290 2.64 -18.87 9.60
N HIS A 291 2.98 -20.14 9.82
CA HIS A 291 3.39 -21.05 8.75
C HIS A 291 2.25 -21.35 7.77
N GLU A 292 1.01 -21.53 8.27
CA GLU A 292 -0.13 -21.76 7.38
C GLU A 292 -0.46 -20.53 6.54
N VAL A 293 -0.34 -19.30 7.08
CA VAL A 293 -0.49 -18.06 6.30
C VAL A 293 0.61 -17.94 5.24
N ALA A 294 1.86 -18.24 5.59
CA ALA A 294 2.98 -18.24 4.63
C ALA A 294 2.77 -19.26 3.50
N LYS A 295 2.28 -20.45 3.83
CA LYS A 295 1.93 -21.49 2.86
C LYS A 295 0.80 -21.07 1.93
N GLU A 296 -0.24 -20.42 2.45
CA GLU A 296 -1.34 -19.90 1.65
C GLU A 296 -0.87 -18.75 0.74
N MET A 297 -0.03 -17.84 1.25
CA MET A 297 0.62 -16.81 0.46
C MET A 297 1.46 -17.42 -0.69
N HIS A 298 2.20 -18.49 -0.41
CA HIS A 298 2.97 -19.19 -1.44
C HIS A 298 2.09 -19.79 -2.55
N LYS A 299 0.91 -20.35 -2.20
CA LYS A 299 -0.06 -20.84 -3.19
C LYS A 299 -0.61 -19.71 -4.07
N LEU A 300 -0.94 -18.55 -3.46
CA LEU A 300 -1.41 -17.38 -4.19
C LEU A 300 -0.33 -16.84 -5.13
N LEU A 301 0.93 -16.76 -4.67
CA LEU A 301 2.06 -16.37 -5.51
C LEU A 301 2.24 -17.29 -6.72
N LYS A 302 2.15 -18.61 -6.52
CA LYS A 302 2.21 -19.57 -7.64
C LYS A 302 1.06 -19.39 -8.64
N ARG A 303 -0.15 -19.10 -8.16
CA ARG A 303 -1.29 -18.79 -9.04
C ARG A 303 -1.04 -17.50 -9.85
N ALA A 304 -0.54 -16.46 -9.20
CA ALA A 304 -0.18 -15.21 -9.85
C ALA A 304 0.92 -15.42 -10.92
N GLU A 305 1.91 -16.29 -10.66
CA GLU A 305 2.93 -16.67 -11.62
C GLU A 305 2.35 -17.39 -12.87
N GLY A 306 1.35 -18.25 -12.67
CA GLY A 306 0.63 -18.88 -13.77
C GLY A 306 -0.09 -17.87 -14.67
N VAL A 307 -0.66 -16.83 -14.09
CA VAL A 307 -1.28 -15.72 -14.84
C VAL A 307 -0.22 -14.82 -15.48
N SER A 308 0.92 -14.57 -14.82
CA SER A 308 2.01 -13.77 -15.39
C SER A 308 2.59 -14.37 -16.67
N GLY A 309 2.46 -15.68 -16.88
CA GLY A 309 2.84 -16.35 -18.14
C GLY A 309 2.00 -15.94 -19.36
N THR A 310 0.85 -15.31 -19.15
CA THR A 310 0.01 -14.72 -20.20
C THR A 310 0.29 -13.24 -20.46
N LEU A 311 1.01 -12.57 -19.53
CA LEU A 311 1.39 -11.18 -19.67
C LEU A 311 2.59 -11.01 -20.63
N PRO A 312 2.67 -9.90 -21.37
CA PRO A 312 3.84 -9.58 -22.17
C PRO A 312 5.14 -9.53 -21.35
N ASN A 313 6.28 -9.85 -22.00
CA ASN A 313 7.58 -9.91 -21.34
C ASN A 313 8.00 -8.59 -20.65
N ASP A 314 7.56 -7.45 -21.16
CA ASP A 314 7.76 -6.14 -20.57
C ASP A 314 7.02 -5.99 -19.23
N CYS A 315 5.81 -6.56 -19.08
CA CYS A 315 5.09 -6.61 -17.81
C CYS A 315 5.80 -7.47 -16.77
N ILE A 316 6.36 -8.62 -17.17
CA ILE A 316 7.05 -9.55 -16.26
C ILE A 316 8.22 -8.86 -15.55
N GLY A 317 8.99 -8.03 -16.27
CA GLY A 317 10.10 -7.27 -15.70
C GLY A 317 9.69 -6.27 -14.62
N VAL A 318 8.46 -5.74 -14.68
CA VAL A 318 7.89 -4.84 -13.65
C VAL A 318 7.48 -5.60 -12.38
N ILE A 319 7.02 -6.82 -12.57
CA ILE A 319 6.39 -7.65 -11.53
C ILE A 319 7.43 -8.43 -10.70
N ALA A 320 8.50 -8.88 -11.32
CA ALA A 320 9.50 -9.76 -10.72
C ALA A 320 10.11 -9.25 -9.40
N PRO A 321 10.43 -7.96 -9.20
CA PRO A 321 10.96 -7.45 -7.93
C PRO A 321 9.97 -7.61 -6.77
N ILE A 322 8.67 -7.43 -7.03
CA ILE A 322 7.62 -7.57 -6.02
C ILE A 322 7.46 -9.02 -5.62
N GLN A 323 7.39 -9.93 -6.60
CA GLN A 323 7.33 -11.37 -6.36
C GLN A 323 8.52 -11.84 -5.52
N LYS A 324 9.73 -11.39 -5.86
CA LYS A 324 10.94 -11.71 -5.09
C LYS A 324 10.83 -11.25 -3.64
N GLN A 325 10.37 -10.02 -3.40
CA GLN A 325 10.19 -9.51 -2.04
C GLN A 325 9.22 -10.37 -1.23
N LEU A 326 8.09 -10.76 -1.82
CA LEU A 326 7.09 -11.57 -1.12
C LEU A 326 7.57 -13.01 -0.88
N ARG A 327 8.31 -13.61 -1.82
CA ARG A 327 8.95 -14.92 -1.60
C ARG A 327 9.93 -14.89 -0.43
N ASN A 328 10.73 -13.84 -0.31
CA ASN A 328 11.67 -13.69 0.80
C ASN A 328 10.97 -13.74 2.16
N VAL A 329 9.72 -13.23 2.28
CA VAL A 329 8.94 -13.34 3.53
C VAL A 329 8.55 -14.80 3.80
N CYS A 330 8.12 -15.55 2.78
CA CYS A 330 7.85 -17.00 2.93
C CYS A 330 9.09 -17.75 3.39
N GLU A 331 10.23 -17.52 2.74
CA GLU A 331 11.51 -18.17 3.06
C GLU A 331 11.99 -17.85 4.48
N GLN A 332 11.79 -16.63 4.96
CA GLN A 332 12.10 -16.24 6.34
C GLN A 332 11.24 -16.99 7.36
N VAL A 333 9.95 -17.20 7.05
CA VAL A 333 9.06 -17.99 7.92
C VAL A 333 9.49 -19.45 7.94
N ASP A 334 9.80 -20.04 6.77
CA ASP A 334 10.25 -21.43 6.67
C ASP A 334 11.59 -21.66 7.41
N ALA A 335 12.51 -20.67 7.36
CA ALA A 335 13.80 -20.74 8.06
C ALA A 335 13.70 -20.53 9.58
N SER A 336 12.64 -19.88 10.05
CA SER A 336 12.43 -19.59 11.49
C SER A 336 11.61 -20.65 12.23
N CYS A 337 11.05 -21.64 11.50
CA CYS A 337 10.37 -22.80 12.10
C CYS A 337 11.30 -24.04 12.00
N PRO A 338 11.76 -24.59 13.15
CA PRO A 338 12.53 -25.83 13.17
C PRO A 338 11.69 -27.05 12.79
#